data_9d0a340245e3a27a5cb24af43f7a911d
#
_entry.id   9d0a340245e3a27a5cb24af43f7a911d
#
_cell.length_a   1.000
_cell.length_b   1.000
_cell.length_c   1.000
_cell.angle_alpha   90.00
_cell.angle_beta   90.00
_cell.angle_gamma   90.00
#
_symmetry.space_group_name_H-M   'P 1'
#
loop_
_entity.id
_entity.type
_entity.pdbx_description
1 polymer ?
#
loop_
_entity_poly.entity_id
_entity_poly.type
_entity_poly.pdbx_seq_one_letter_code
_entity_poly.pdbx_strand_id
1 'polypeptide(L)'
;MRSTRLHPVALALWLMAAPALAQEYQPYPSPQITPEQWAKYGETVRQYYGETLEIYKHKQLIAFSDMRSRTFWVFTMKDHPAHPAWITRQMYEEGGEVRVRQIGYFAGSEEAFALLFLEYQKRNEELKDDVERRNR
;
A
#
# COMPACT_ATOMS: atom_id res chain seq x y z
N MET A 1 49.87 7.06 6.05
CA MET A 1 49.57 6.65 5.68
C MET A 1 48.57 6.09 5.92
N ARG A 2 47.95 5.92 5.91
CA ARG A 2 47.15 5.38 6.14
C ARG A 2 45.99 5.87 6.37
N SER A 3 45.26 6.00 6.54
CA SER A 3 44.33 6.59 6.90
C SER A 3 43.25 6.64 6.16
N THR A 4 42.77 6.52 5.66
CA THR A 4 41.88 6.66 4.81
C THR A 4 40.92 5.76 4.81
N ARG A 5 40.29 5.40 5.55
CA ARG A 5 39.41 4.56 5.53
C ARG A 5 38.15 5.00 6.03
N LEU A 6 37.52 6.03 6.19
CA LEU A 6 36.26 6.42 6.72
C LEU A 6 35.18 6.52 5.75
N HIS A 7 35.45 6.55 4.51
CA HIS A 7 34.45 6.81 3.50
C HIS A 7 33.36 5.79 3.34
N PRO A 8 33.61 4.52 3.49
CA PRO A 8 32.57 3.50 3.27
C PRO A 8 31.38 3.61 4.19
N VAL A 9 31.57 4.19 5.33
CA VAL A 9 30.47 4.30 6.30
C VAL A 9 29.41 5.24 5.82
N ALA A 10 29.79 6.35 5.21
CA ALA A 10 28.82 7.32 4.73
C ALA A 10 27.99 6.76 3.60
N LEU A 11 28.59 5.95 2.74
CA LEU A 11 27.86 5.35 1.64
C LEU A 11 26.81 4.37 2.12
N ALA A 12 27.08 3.66 3.18
CA ALA A 12 26.13 2.72 3.73
C ALA A 12 24.85 3.43 4.21
N LEU A 13 24.99 4.60 4.78
CA LEU A 13 23.84 5.36 5.25
C LEU A 13 22.93 5.80 4.10
N TRP A 14 23.53 6.15 2.99
CA TRP A 14 22.75 6.55 1.84
C TRP A 14 21.92 5.40 1.28
N LEU A 15 22.49 4.23 1.22
CA LEU A 15 21.79 3.07 0.70
C LEU A 15 20.60 2.66 1.55
N MET A 16 20.62 2.97 2.83
CA MET A 16 19.52 2.59 3.70
C MET A 16 18.30 3.50 3.58
N ALA A 17 18.44 4.67 3.04
CA ALA A 17 17.33 5.59 2.91
C ALA A 17 16.35 5.20 1.80
N ALA A 18 16.86 4.75 0.65
CA ALA A 18 16.02 4.41 -0.48
C ALA A 18 15.16 3.16 -0.27
N PRO A 19 15.69 2.06 0.32
CA PRO A 19 14.87 0.86 0.55
C PRO A 19 13.70 1.06 1.49
N ALA A 20 13.76 2.06 2.37
CA ALA A 20 12.67 2.30 3.29
C ALA A 20 11.37 2.64 2.59
N LEU A 21 11.43 3.41 1.51
CA LEU A 21 10.22 3.77 0.75
C LEU A 21 9.63 2.56 0.03
N ALA A 22 10.50 1.71 -0.52
CA ALA A 22 10.02 0.50 -1.18
C ALA A 22 9.37 -0.46 -0.18
N GLN A 23 9.90 -0.51 1.04
CA GLN A 23 9.34 -1.36 2.08
C GLN A 23 7.99 -0.88 2.55
N GLU A 24 7.74 0.43 2.55
CA GLU A 24 6.44 0.96 2.92
C GLU A 24 5.34 0.51 1.98
N TYR A 25 5.65 0.41 0.68
CA TYR A 25 4.68 -0.05 -0.27
C TYR A 25 4.48 -1.55 -0.21
N GLN A 26 5.57 -2.30 -0.08
CA GLN A 26 5.53 -3.75 -0.08
C GLN A 26 6.33 -4.28 1.12
N PRO A 27 5.78 -4.10 2.33
CA PRO A 27 6.56 -4.33 3.56
C PRO A 27 6.89 -5.80 3.84
N TYR A 28 6.14 -6.73 3.28
CA TYR A 28 6.35 -8.15 3.57
C TYR A 28 6.47 -8.95 2.29
N PRO A 29 7.26 -10.02 2.29
CA PRO A 29 7.49 -10.80 1.07
C PRO A 29 6.33 -11.73 0.69
N SER A 30 5.45 -12.06 1.63
CA SER A 30 4.33 -12.96 1.40
C SER A 30 3.01 -12.26 1.70
N PRO A 31 1.94 -12.54 0.94
CA PRO A 31 0.65 -11.91 1.23
C PRO A 31 0.02 -12.38 2.53
N GLN A 32 0.35 -13.57 2.99
CA GLN A 32 -0.15 -14.02 4.29
C GLN A 32 0.78 -13.53 5.39
N ILE A 33 0.22 -12.78 6.34
CA ILE A 33 0.97 -12.15 7.41
C ILE A 33 0.32 -12.47 8.76
N THR A 34 0.95 -12.03 9.84
CA THR A 34 0.37 -12.18 11.17
C THR A 34 -0.50 -10.99 11.52
N PRO A 35 -1.45 -11.14 12.46
CA PRO A 35 -2.22 -9.99 12.96
C PRO A 35 -1.34 -8.88 13.51
N GLU A 36 -0.21 -9.22 14.11
CA GLU A 36 0.74 -8.23 14.63
C GLU A 36 1.38 -7.42 13.51
N GLN A 37 1.73 -8.09 12.42
CA GLN A 37 2.28 -7.40 11.26
C GLN A 37 1.24 -6.47 10.63
N TRP A 38 -0.01 -6.92 10.55
CA TRP A 38 -1.10 -6.09 10.05
C TRP A 38 -1.27 -4.82 10.89
N ALA A 39 -1.31 -4.99 12.21
CA ALA A 39 -1.50 -3.87 13.13
C ALA A 39 -0.34 -2.88 13.05
N LYS A 40 0.88 -3.38 12.99
CA LYS A 40 2.07 -2.55 12.92
C LYS A 40 2.11 -1.72 11.64
N TYR A 41 1.82 -2.35 10.52
CA TYR A 41 1.81 -1.63 9.25
C TYR A 41 0.70 -0.58 9.22
N GLY A 42 -0.49 -0.93 9.72
CA GLY A 42 -1.60 0.01 9.80
C GLY A 42 -1.29 1.22 10.66
N GLU A 43 -0.57 0.99 11.76
CA GLU A 43 -0.16 2.08 12.62
C GLU A 43 0.83 3.01 11.91
N THR A 44 1.76 2.43 11.15
CA THR A 44 2.71 3.21 10.37
C THR A 44 2.00 4.07 9.33
N VAL A 45 1.06 3.50 8.60
CA VAL A 45 0.31 4.26 7.60
C VAL A 45 -0.51 5.36 8.27
N ARG A 46 -1.14 5.08 9.39
CA ARG A 46 -1.90 6.07 10.13
C ARG A 46 -1.00 7.20 10.63
N GLN A 47 0.20 6.89 11.03
CA GLN A 47 1.15 7.90 11.51
C GLN A 47 1.52 8.89 10.41
N TYR A 48 1.75 8.39 9.18
CA TYR A 48 2.16 9.26 8.08
C TYR A 48 0.98 9.89 7.33
N TYR A 49 -0.15 9.21 7.27
CA TYR A 49 -1.26 9.63 6.42
C TYR A 49 -2.59 9.74 7.16
N GLY A 50 -2.55 9.83 8.49
CA GLY A 50 -3.76 9.88 9.30
C GLY A 50 -4.69 11.03 8.98
N GLU A 51 -4.15 12.15 8.46
CA GLU A 51 -4.98 13.27 8.08
C GLU A 51 -5.89 12.98 6.89
N THR A 52 -5.58 11.94 6.13
CA THR A 52 -6.37 11.54 4.96
C THR A 52 -7.41 10.48 5.31
N LEU A 53 -7.52 10.11 6.57
CA LEU A 53 -8.41 9.03 7.01
C LEU A 53 -9.85 9.23 6.54
N GLU A 54 -10.41 8.19 5.92
CA GLU A 54 -11.82 8.13 5.60
C GLU A 54 -12.37 6.80 6.09
N ILE A 55 -13.55 6.84 6.69
CA ILE A 55 -14.19 5.65 7.25
C ILE A 55 -15.42 5.31 6.42
N TYR A 56 -15.43 4.11 5.86
CA TYR A 56 -16.56 3.60 5.10
C TYR A 56 -17.28 2.55 5.96
N LYS A 57 -18.11 3.03 6.85
CA LYS A 57 -18.70 2.20 7.90
C LYS A 57 -19.56 1.05 7.36
N HIS A 58 -20.34 1.30 6.32
CA HIS A 58 -21.16 0.25 5.73
C HIS A 58 -20.33 -0.86 5.10
N LYS A 59 -19.15 -0.53 4.63
CA LYS A 59 -18.26 -1.51 4.02
C LYS A 59 -17.27 -2.10 5.01
N GLN A 60 -17.21 -1.55 6.21
CA GLN A 60 -16.25 -1.95 7.22
C GLN A 60 -14.81 -1.79 6.73
N LEU A 61 -14.52 -0.63 6.14
CA LEU A 61 -13.20 -0.29 5.60
C LEU A 61 -12.77 1.08 6.05
N ILE A 62 -11.46 1.24 6.21
CA ILE A 62 -10.81 2.51 6.51
C ILE A 62 -9.81 2.79 5.40
N ALA A 63 -9.79 4.02 4.88
CA ALA A 63 -8.92 4.37 3.77
C ALA A 63 -7.96 5.50 4.14
N PHE A 64 -6.77 5.44 3.55
CA PHE A 64 -5.75 6.48 3.61
C PHE A 64 -5.24 6.73 2.20
N SER A 65 -4.64 7.90 1.98
CA SER A 65 -4.08 8.21 0.66
C SER A 65 -2.84 9.07 0.76
N ASP A 66 -1.98 8.93 -0.25
CA ASP A 66 -0.85 9.80 -0.47
C ASP A 66 -0.94 10.28 -1.91
N MET A 67 -1.38 11.51 -2.11
CA MET A 67 -1.60 12.03 -3.46
C MET A 67 -0.32 12.32 -4.21
N ARG A 68 0.80 12.50 -3.50
CA ARG A 68 2.07 12.71 -4.18
C ARG A 68 2.49 11.48 -4.98
N SER A 69 2.37 10.31 -4.35
CA SER A 69 2.75 9.05 -4.97
C SER A 69 1.55 8.37 -5.61
N ARG A 70 0.35 8.95 -5.48
CA ARG A 70 -0.90 8.37 -5.96
C ARG A 70 -1.11 6.97 -5.39
N THR A 71 -0.86 6.84 -4.09
CA THR A 71 -1.00 5.58 -3.39
C THR A 71 -2.22 5.64 -2.47
N PHE A 72 -2.99 4.56 -2.46
CA PHE A 72 -4.22 4.45 -1.70
C PHE A 72 -4.22 3.15 -0.92
N TRP A 73 -4.56 3.24 0.38
CA TRP A 73 -4.64 2.09 1.26
C TRP A 73 -6.06 1.91 1.74
N VAL A 74 -6.47 0.65 1.86
CA VAL A 74 -7.74 0.30 2.45
C VAL A 74 -7.48 -0.80 3.46
N PHE A 75 -7.89 -0.57 4.72
CA PHE A 75 -7.74 -1.54 5.81
C PHE A 75 -9.11 -1.99 6.26
N THR A 76 -9.26 -3.27 6.58
CA THR A 76 -10.51 -3.80 7.10
C THR A 76 -10.75 -3.37 8.54
N MET A 77 -12.02 -3.19 8.89
CA MET A 77 -12.45 -3.04 10.26
C MET A 77 -12.87 -4.42 10.80
N LYS A 78 -13.05 -4.51 12.09
CA LYS A 78 -13.19 -5.81 12.76
C LYS A 78 -14.35 -6.67 12.27
N ASP A 79 -15.42 -6.07 11.76
CA ASP A 79 -16.58 -6.83 11.30
C ASP A 79 -16.54 -7.19 9.81
N HIS A 80 -15.48 -6.82 9.13
CA HIS A 80 -15.31 -7.20 7.73
C HIS A 80 -14.95 -8.68 7.64
N PRO A 81 -15.53 -9.43 6.69
CA PRO A 81 -15.21 -10.87 6.57
C PRO A 81 -13.74 -11.17 6.35
N ALA A 82 -12.99 -10.27 5.72
CA ALA A 82 -11.57 -10.47 5.43
C ALA A 82 -10.64 -9.95 6.53
N HIS A 83 -11.19 -9.42 7.61
CA HIS A 83 -10.38 -8.82 8.67
C HIS A 83 -9.51 -9.86 9.39
N PRO A 84 -8.23 -9.57 9.68
CA PRO A 84 -7.52 -8.34 9.31
C PRO A 84 -6.82 -8.46 7.96
N ALA A 85 -7.02 -7.47 7.12
CA ALA A 85 -6.43 -7.43 5.79
C ALA A 85 -6.29 -5.98 5.33
N TRP A 86 -5.43 -5.75 4.33
CA TRP A 86 -5.40 -4.45 3.66
C TRP A 86 -5.04 -4.63 2.20
N ILE A 87 -5.39 -3.61 1.41
CA ILE A 87 -5.05 -3.52 0.00
C ILE A 87 -4.40 -2.17 -0.24
N THR A 88 -3.30 -2.17 -1.00
CA THR A 88 -2.63 -0.96 -1.44
C THR A 88 -2.72 -0.89 -2.96
N ARG A 89 -3.11 0.28 -3.47
CA ARG A 89 -3.18 0.54 -4.90
C ARG A 89 -2.35 1.77 -5.21
N GLN A 90 -1.58 1.71 -6.28
CA GLN A 90 -0.78 2.83 -6.72
C GLN A 90 -1.00 3.06 -8.20
N MET A 91 -1.35 4.31 -8.55
CA MET A 91 -1.50 4.70 -9.95
C MET A 91 -0.16 5.17 -10.48
N TYR A 92 0.16 4.78 -11.69
CA TYR A 92 1.38 5.22 -12.35
C TYR A 92 1.15 5.27 -13.86
N GLU A 93 2.05 5.95 -14.56
CA GLU A 93 1.97 6.05 -16.00
C GLU A 93 3.10 5.25 -16.64
N GLU A 94 2.78 4.54 -17.71
CA GLU A 94 3.77 3.77 -18.44
C GLU A 94 3.37 3.76 -19.91
N GLY A 95 4.26 4.22 -20.78
CA GLY A 95 3.97 4.28 -22.21
C GLY A 95 2.78 5.16 -22.56
N GLY A 96 2.54 6.20 -21.80
CA GLY A 96 1.40 7.09 -22.04
C GLY A 96 0.08 6.57 -21.50
N GLU A 97 0.07 5.42 -20.86
CA GLU A 97 -1.14 4.84 -20.29
C GLU A 97 -1.12 4.89 -18.77
N VAL A 98 -2.29 5.08 -18.18
CA VAL A 98 -2.47 5.03 -16.75
C VAL A 98 -2.64 3.56 -16.35
N ARG A 99 -1.87 3.13 -15.38
CA ARG A 99 -1.93 1.78 -14.84
C ARG A 99 -2.10 1.80 -13.34
N VAL A 100 -2.63 0.73 -12.77
CA VAL A 100 -2.79 0.58 -11.34
C VAL A 100 -2.09 -0.67 -10.90
N ARG A 101 -1.20 -0.51 -9.94
CA ARG A 101 -0.50 -1.62 -9.29
C ARG A 101 -1.24 -1.91 -8.00
N GLN A 102 -1.58 -3.15 -7.76
CA GLN A 102 -2.31 -3.51 -6.55
C GLN A 102 -1.62 -4.65 -5.84
N ILE A 103 -1.45 -4.50 -4.54
CA ILE A 103 -0.96 -5.57 -3.67
C ILE A 103 -1.90 -5.67 -2.48
N GLY A 104 -1.83 -6.78 -1.78
CA GLY A 104 -2.64 -6.96 -0.60
C GLY A 104 -2.04 -7.96 0.36
N TYR A 105 -2.44 -7.85 1.61
CA TYR A 105 -1.95 -8.71 2.69
C TYR A 105 -3.13 -9.09 3.58
N PHE A 106 -3.08 -10.30 4.12
CA PHE A 106 -4.16 -10.77 4.98
C PHE A 106 -3.60 -11.61 6.13
N ALA A 107 -4.25 -11.48 7.27
CA ALA A 107 -3.96 -12.30 8.45
C ALA A 107 -5.18 -13.11 8.84
N GLY A 108 -6.30 -12.92 8.16
CA GLY A 108 -7.53 -13.64 8.39
C GLY A 108 -7.83 -14.64 7.30
N SER A 109 -9.09 -14.71 6.90
CA SER A 109 -9.55 -15.65 5.87
C SER A 109 -8.99 -15.32 4.49
N GLU A 110 -8.28 -16.26 3.90
CA GLU A 110 -7.75 -16.09 2.55
C GLU A 110 -8.88 -15.99 1.53
N GLU A 111 -9.93 -16.78 1.71
CA GLU A 111 -11.06 -16.78 0.80
C GLU A 111 -11.78 -15.43 0.80
N ALA A 112 -12.05 -14.88 1.98
CA ALA A 112 -12.69 -13.57 2.08
C ALA A 112 -11.78 -12.47 1.55
N PHE A 113 -10.48 -12.58 1.79
CA PHE A 113 -9.52 -11.62 1.26
C PHE A 113 -9.49 -11.65 -0.27
N ALA A 114 -9.56 -12.83 -0.88
CA ALA A 114 -9.56 -12.95 -2.33
C ALA A 114 -10.76 -12.21 -2.94
N LEU A 115 -11.92 -12.27 -2.30
CA LEU A 115 -13.09 -11.54 -2.78
C LEU A 115 -12.89 -10.04 -2.69
N LEU A 116 -12.32 -9.56 -1.59
CA LEU A 116 -12.02 -8.14 -1.43
C LEU A 116 -11.00 -7.68 -2.48
N PHE A 117 -9.97 -8.49 -2.72
CA PHE A 117 -8.93 -8.17 -3.69
C PHE A 117 -9.53 -8.04 -5.10
N LEU A 118 -10.40 -8.97 -5.48
CA LEU A 118 -11.08 -8.93 -6.78
C LEU A 118 -11.98 -7.71 -6.92
N GLU A 119 -12.66 -7.33 -5.86
CA GLU A 119 -13.51 -6.16 -5.86
C GLU A 119 -12.70 -4.91 -6.22
N TYR A 120 -11.51 -4.76 -5.65
CA TYR A 120 -10.67 -3.62 -5.94
C TYR A 120 -10.00 -3.70 -7.30
N GLN A 121 -9.73 -4.90 -7.81
CA GLN A 121 -9.26 -5.03 -9.18
C GLN A 121 -10.30 -4.51 -10.18
N LYS A 122 -11.57 -4.79 -9.93
CA LYS A 122 -12.65 -4.27 -10.75
C LYS A 122 -12.71 -2.73 -10.69
N ARG A 123 -12.55 -2.18 -9.49
CA ARG A 123 -12.55 -0.73 -9.32
C ARG A 123 -11.37 -0.08 -10.06
N ASN A 124 -10.25 -0.77 -10.13
CA ASN A 124 -9.09 -0.26 -10.85
C ASN A 124 -9.38 -0.10 -12.34
N GLU A 125 -10.11 -1.04 -12.93
CA GLU A 125 -10.48 -0.94 -14.33
C GLU A 125 -11.44 0.22 -14.57
N GLU A 126 -12.39 0.44 -13.69
CA GLU A 126 -13.31 1.57 -13.78
C GLU A 126 -12.58 2.88 -13.65
N LEU A 127 -11.63 2.98 -12.73
CA LEU A 127 -10.84 4.17 -12.51
C LEU A 127 -9.99 4.49 -13.74
N LYS A 128 -9.38 3.48 -14.32
CA LYS A 128 -8.57 3.64 -15.53
C LYS A 128 -9.42 4.17 -16.68
N ASP A 129 -10.61 3.60 -16.89
CA ASP A 129 -11.52 4.04 -17.93
C ASP A 129 -11.95 5.50 -17.73
N ASP A 130 -12.21 5.89 -16.48
CA ASP A 130 -12.60 7.27 -16.17
C ASP A 130 -11.48 8.25 -16.48
N VAL A 131 -10.25 7.91 -16.13
CA VAL A 131 -9.10 8.77 -16.40
C VAL A 131 -8.88 8.90 -17.91
N GLU A 132 -8.99 7.81 -18.65
CA GLU A 132 -8.83 7.83 -20.10
C GLU A 132 -9.90 8.69 -20.77
N ARG A 133 -11.13 8.62 -20.28
CA ARG A 133 -12.21 9.46 -20.83
C ARG A 133 -11.97 10.95 -20.59
N ARG A 134 -11.43 11.30 -19.42
CA ARG A 134 -11.15 12.71 -19.11
C ARG A 134 -10.03 13.28 -19.98
N ASN A 135 -9.13 12.42 -20.41
CA ASN A 135 -7.98 12.86 -21.20
C ASN A 135 -8.24 12.91 -22.70
N ARG A 136 -9.45 12.62 -23.16
CA ARG A 136 -9.79 12.68 -24.59
C ARG A 136 -10.24 14.06 -25.06
#